data_1b1aac6ef98bf09af6ae61c3f16a7bb2
#
_entry.id   1b1aac6ef98bf09af6ae61c3f16a7bb2
#
_cell.length_a   1.000
_cell.length_b   1.000
_cell.length_c   1.000
_cell.angle_alpha   90.00
_cell.angle_beta   90.00
_cell.angle_gamma   90.00
#
_symmetry.space_group_name_H-M   'P 1'
#
loop_
_entity.id
_entity.type
_entity.pdbx_description
1 polymer ?
#
loop_
_entity_poly.entity_id
_entity_poly.type
_entity_poly.pdbx_seq_one_letter_code
_entity_poly.pdbx_strand_id
1 'polypeptide(L)'
;MEVAAKIWAGYQGMIEVFILSMFVGGLAELTKHYGGLKWIIDKTSKLLKGPKSASVGIAVLSALTDAATANNTVAIIVTGEIAKEISEKYKIDPRRTASFLDIFSCIMQGFIPYGAQFLLIASLTKNAVNPTSMIPYNWYLIILGIMSLISVVFPSYNRIVCKGEWNWENMKPEQEVEKQ
;
A
#
# COMPACT_ATOMS: atom_id res chain seq x y z
N MET A 1 -2.27 -30.71 -27.26
CA MET A 1 -1.82 -31.29 -25.96
C MET A 1 -0.65 -30.53 -25.35
N GLU A 2 0.29 -30.03 -26.12
CA GLU A 2 1.49 -29.32 -25.62
C GLU A 2 1.17 -28.03 -24.86
N VAL A 3 0.20 -27.24 -25.31
CA VAL A 3 -0.25 -26.00 -24.65
C VAL A 3 -0.84 -26.28 -23.27
N ALA A 4 -1.70 -27.28 -23.16
CA ALA A 4 -2.29 -27.67 -21.89
C ALA A 4 -1.23 -28.16 -20.87
N ALA A 5 -0.21 -28.88 -21.34
CA ALA A 5 0.90 -29.33 -20.51
C ALA A 5 1.75 -28.14 -20.00
N LYS A 6 1.97 -27.12 -20.83
CA LYS A 6 2.69 -25.90 -20.42
C LYS A 6 1.88 -25.07 -19.41
N ILE A 7 0.57 -24.96 -19.61
CA ILE A 7 -0.34 -24.31 -18.65
C ILE A 7 -0.29 -25.06 -17.30
N TRP A 8 -0.40 -26.38 -17.33
CA TRP A 8 -0.32 -27.20 -16.12
C TRP A 8 1.01 -27.05 -15.39
N ALA A 9 2.13 -27.07 -16.10
CA ALA A 9 3.46 -26.84 -15.53
C ALA A 9 3.58 -25.44 -14.88
N GLY A 10 2.98 -24.41 -15.50
CA GLY A 10 2.88 -23.07 -14.91
C GLY A 10 2.10 -23.07 -13.60
N TYR A 11 0.95 -23.75 -13.56
CA TYR A 11 0.15 -23.89 -12.33
C TYR A 11 0.92 -24.61 -11.21
N GLN A 12 1.61 -25.70 -11.54
CA GLN A 12 2.42 -26.43 -10.56
C GLN A 12 3.54 -25.56 -9.98
N GLY A 13 4.21 -24.73 -10.80
CA GLY A 13 5.23 -23.78 -10.32
C GLY A 13 4.70 -22.70 -9.40
N MET A 14 3.39 -22.43 -9.42
CA MET A 14 2.74 -21.40 -8.59
C MET A 14 2.08 -21.95 -7.33
N ILE A 15 2.00 -23.25 -7.15
CA ILE A 15 1.31 -23.88 -6.00
C ILE A 15 1.89 -23.44 -4.66
N GLU A 16 3.21 -23.36 -4.53
CA GLU A 16 3.87 -22.91 -3.30
C GLU A 16 3.49 -21.47 -2.94
N VAL A 17 3.50 -20.58 -3.94
CA VAL A 17 3.13 -19.17 -3.78
C VAL A 17 1.66 -19.06 -3.39
N PHE A 18 0.78 -19.87 -3.99
CA PHE A 18 -0.65 -19.87 -3.68
C PHE A 18 -0.91 -20.33 -2.24
N ILE A 19 -0.32 -21.45 -1.81
CA ILE A 19 -0.46 -21.96 -0.45
C ILE A 19 0.07 -20.94 0.56
N LEU A 20 1.25 -20.36 0.30
CA LEU A 20 1.81 -19.36 1.20
C LEU A 20 0.92 -18.11 1.30
N SER A 21 0.36 -17.64 0.18
CA SER A 21 -0.58 -16.52 0.18
C SER A 21 -1.83 -16.80 1.00
N MET A 22 -2.34 -18.03 0.97
CA MET A 22 -3.46 -18.45 1.84
C MET A 22 -3.09 -18.40 3.32
N PHE A 23 -1.90 -18.92 3.71
CA PHE A 23 -1.45 -18.87 5.10
C PHE A 23 -1.23 -17.43 5.58
N VAL A 24 -0.60 -16.58 4.76
CA VAL A 24 -0.39 -15.16 5.08
C VAL A 24 -1.73 -14.45 5.21
N GLY A 25 -2.70 -14.70 4.33
CA GLY A 25 -4.06 -14.17 4.44
C GLY A 25 -4.76 -14.61 5.73
N GLY A 26 -4.66 -15.87 6.10
CA GLY A 26 -5.18 -16.39 7.38
C GLY A 26 -4.52 -15.73 8.59
N LEU A 27 -3.20 -15.55 8.57
CA LEU A 27 -2.47 -14.85 9.64
C LEU A 27 -2.86 -13.37 9.74
N ALA A 28 -3.07 -12.71 8.60
CA ALA A 28 -3.55 -11.33 8.56
C ALA A 28 -4.94 -11.19 9.19
N GLU A 29 -5.86 -12.12 8.90
CA GLU A 29 -7.20 -12.11 9.51
C GLU A 29 -7.14 -12.42 11.01
N LEU A 30 -6.27 -13.32 11.46
CA LEU A 30 -6.01 -13.53 12.89
C LEU A 30 -5.49 -12.25 13.56
N THR A 31 -4.53 -11.58 12.95
CA THR A 31 -3.97 -10.31 13.46
C THR A 31 -5.05 -9.24 13.60
N LYS A 32 -5.96 -9.15 12.63
CA LYS A 32 -7.12 -8.26 12.66
C LYS A 32 -8.09 -8.66 13.78
N HIS A 33 -8.44 -9.94 13.89
CA HIS A 33 -9.36 -10.45 14.91
C HIS A 33 -8.86 -10.21 16.33
N TYR A 34 -7.58 -10.41 16.59
CA TYR A 34 -6.97 -10.16 17.91
C TYR A 34 -6.61 -8.69 18.17
N GLY A 35 -7.04 -7.77 17.30
CA GLY A 35 -6.90 -6.33 17.51
C GLY A 35 -5.51 -5.77 17.26
N GLY A 36 -4.59 -6.54 16.65
CA GLY A 36 -3.26 -6.06 16.29
C GLY A 36 -3.29 -4.88 15.32
N LEU A 37 -4.19 -4.94 14.34
CA LEU A 37 -4.44 -3.82 13.42
C LEU A 37 -4.97 -2.58 14.15
N LYS A 38 -5.94 -2.76 15.05
CA LYS A 38 -6.48 -1.66 15.85
C LYS A 38 -5.41 -0.99 16.70
N TRP A 39 -4.49 -1.78 17.26
CA TRP A 39 -3.37 -1.24 18.02
C TRP A 39 -2.44 -0.36 17.16
N ILE A 40 -2.11 -0.79 15.94
CA ILE A 40 -1.30 -0.02 14.98
C ILE A 40 -1.99 1.32 14.67
N ILE A 41 -3.29 1.28 14.41
CA ILE A 41 -4.13 2.44 14.11
C ILE A 41 -4.15 3.43 15.28
N ASP A 42 -4.44 2.95 16.48
CA ASP A 42 -4.52 3.77 17.68
C ASP A 42 -3.17 4.45 18.01
N LYS A 43 -2.07 3.73 17.81
CA LYS A 43 -0.73 4.28 17.99
C LYS A 43 -0.41 5.35 16.95
N THR A 44 -0.69 5.07 15.69
CA THR A 44 -0.43 6.02 14.59
C THR A 44 -1.29 7.27 14.74
N SER A 45 -2.58 7.14 15.06
CA SER A 45 -3.50 8.26 15.22
C SER A 45 -3.10 9.22 16.34
N LYS A 46 -2.49 8.72 17.41
CA LYS A 46 -1.98 9.56 18.53
C LYS A 46 -0.81 10.47 18.16
N LEU A 47 -0.09 10.15 17.09
CA LEU A 47 1.05 10.93 16.61
C LEU A 47 0.65 12.08 15.68
N LEU A 48 -0.63 12.17 15.29
CA LEU A 48 -1.12 13.12 14.31
C LEU A 48 -1.39 14.48 14.96
N LYS A 49 -0.60 15.50 14.61
CA LYS A 49 -0.72 16.87 15.14
C LYS A 49 -1.15 17.91 14.11
N GLY A 50 -1.25 17.54 12.82
CA GLY A 50 -1.62 18.49 11.75
C GLY A 50 -1.65 17.81 10.37
N PRO A 51 -2.04 18.55 9.28
CA PRO A 51 -2.25 17.96 7.96
C PRO A 51 -1.02 17.25 7.38
N LYS A 52 0.17 17.80 7.57
CA LYS A 52 1.43 17.17 7.10
C LYS A 52 1.73 15.89 7.89
N SER A 53 1.60 15.96 9.22
CA SER A 53 1.77 14.81 10.09
C SER A 53 0.73 13.73 9.80
N ALA A 54 -0.51 14.12 9.51
CA ALA A 54 -1.57 13.20 9.15
C ALA A 54 -1.29 12.49 7.81
N SER A 55 -0.76 13.19 6.81
CA SER A 55 -0.34 12.59 5.54
C SER A 55 0.78 11.54 5.74
N VAL A 56 1.79 11.87 6.56
CA VAL A 56 2.83 10.90 6.93
C VAL A 56 2.25 9.75 7.75
N GLY A 57 1.31 10.03 8.65
CA GLY A 57 0.62 9.00 9.43
C GLY A 57 -0.13 8.00 8.57
N ILE A 58 -0.85 8.46 7.55
CA ILE A 58 -1.52 7.60 6.57
C ILE A 58 -0.50 6.73 5.82
N ALA A 59 0.63 7.31 5.40
CA ALA A 59 1.70 6.59 4.72
C ALA A 59 2.30 5.48 5.60
N VAL A 60 2.63 5.81 6.85
CA VAL A 60 3.16 4.84 7.83
C VAL A 60 2.13 3.76 8.14
N LEU A 61 0.86 4.14 8.32
CA LEU A 61 -0.22 3.20 8.59
C LEU A 61 -0.36 2.19 7.45
N SER A 62 -0.39 2.66 6.21
CA SER A 62 -0.45 1.81 5.02
C SER A 62 0.74 0.84 4.96
N ALA A 63 1.96 1.35 5.13
CA ALA A 63 3.17 0.55 5.10
C ALA A 63 3.20 -0.52 6.21
N LEU A 64 2.85 -0.16 7.44
CA LEU A 64 2.82 -1.12 8.56
C LEU A 64 1.74 -2.19 8.40
N THR A 65 0.57 -1.80 7.87
CA THR A 65 -0.50 -2.75 7.59
C THR A 65 -0.11 -3.72 6.48
N ASP A 66 0.55 -3.23 5.43
CA ASP A 66 1.06 -4.07 4.36
C ASP A 66 2.16 -5.02 4.88
N ALA A 67 3.06 -4.55 5.74
CA ALA A 67 4.04 -5.41 6.39
C ALA A 67 3.38 -6.52 7.22
N ALA A 68 2.27 -6.22 7.90
CA ALA A 68 1.55 -7.20 8.72
C ALA A 68 0.73 -8.20 7.89
N THR A 69 0.22 -7.77 6.73
CA THR A 69 -0.67 -8.58 5.87
C THR A 69 0.06 -9.21 4.69
N ALA A 70 1.24 -8.70 4.33
CA ALA A 70 2.01 -9.02 3.11
C ALA A 70 1.14 -8.97 1.83
N ASN A 71 0.10 -8.13 1.85
CA ASN A 71 -0.86 -8.01 0.77
C ASN A 71 -1.36 -6.57 0.64
N ASN A 72 -0.93 -5.90 -0.43
CA ASN A 72 -1.28 -4.53 -0.74
C ASN A 72 -2.80 -4.29 -0.74
N THR A 73 -3.57 -5.15 -1.41
CA THR A 73 -5.02 -5.01 -1.50
C THR A 73 -5.69 -5.05 -0.12
N VAL A 74 -5.29 -6.01 0.72
CA VAL A 74 -5.80 -6.12 2.10
C VAL A 74 -5.39 -4.90 2.92
N ALA A 75 -4.14 -4.46 2.80
CA ALA A 75 -3.65 -3.27 3.48
C ALA A 75 -4.49 -2.03 3.15
N ILE A 76 -4.75 -1.78 1.87
CA ILE A 76 -5.56 -0.63 1.42
C ILE A 76 -7.00 -0.73 1.91
N ILE A 77 -7.64 -1.89 1.82
CA ILE A 77 -9.03 -2.08 2.26
C ILE A 77 -9.16 -1.82 3.76
N VAL A 78 -8.26 -2.39 4.55
CA VAL A 78 -8.31 -2.27 6.01
C VAL A 78 -7.99 -0.87 6.51
N THR A 79 -7.01 -0.20 5.90
CA THR A 79 -6.60 1.15 6.31
C THR A 79 -7.42 2.26 5.67
N GLY A 80 -8.14 1.96 4.59
CA GLY A 80 -8.86 2.93 3.78
C GLY A 80 -9.92 3.71 4.56
N GLU A 81 -10.72 3.04 5.38
CA GLU A 81 -11.76 3.69 6.20
C GLU A 81 -11.14 4.67 7.20
N ILE A 82 -10.06 4.27 7.84
CA ILE A 82 -9.37 5.10 8.82
C ILE A 82 -8.64 6.26 8.16
N ALA A 83 -8.00 6.02 7.03
CA ALA A 83 -7.36 7.05 6.24
C ALA A 83 -8.39 8.08 5.75
N LYS A 84 -9.62 7.66 5.44
CA LYS A 84 -10.73 8.54 5.12
C LYS A 84 -11.10 9.42 6.32
N GLU A 85 -11.30 8.86 7.51
CA GLU A 85 -11.60 9.62 8.73
C GLU A 85 -10.48 10.64 9.05
N ILE A 86 -9.21 10.24 8.92
CA ILE A 86 -8.07 11.13 9.10
C ILE A 86 -8.10 12.26 8.06
N SER A 87 -8.41 11.94 6.81
CA SER A 87 -8.49 12.94 5.73
C SER A 87 -9.59 13.96 5.96
N GLU A 88 -10.76 13.53 6.38
CA GLU A 88 -11.89 14.40 6.71
C GLU A 88 -11.56 15.31 7.90
N LYS A 89 -10.96 14.76 8.94
CA LYS A 89 -10.56 15.50 10.14
C LYS A 89 -9.51 16.57 9.87
N TYR A 90 -8.50 16.26 9.05
CA TYR A 90 -7.37 17.15 8.77
C TYR A 90 -7.49 17.88 7.43
N LYS A 91 -8.63 17.74 6.75
CA LYS A 91 -8.92 18.37 5.44
C LYS A 91 -7.85 18.06 4.40
N ILE A 92 -7.43 16.79 4.33
CA ILE A 92 -6.50 16.30 3.32
C ILE A 92 -7.31 15.81 2.11
N ASP A 93 -6.92 16.21 0.91
CA ASP A 93 -7.58 15.77 -0.32
C ASP A 93 -7.64 14.23 -0.40
N PRO A 94 -8.84 13.62 -0.54
CA PRO A 94 -9.00 12.16 -0.59
C PRO A 94 -8.22 11.49 -1.72
N ARG A 95 -8.03 12.19 -2.85
CA ARG A 95 -7.23 11.69 -3.98
C ARG A 95 -5.78 11.50 -3.57
N ARG A 96 -5.26 12.42 -2.76
CA ARG A 96 -3.91 12.34 -2.19
C ARG A 96 -3.80 11.22 -1.15
N THR A 97 -4.81 11.07 -0.33
CA THR A 97 -4.88 9.98 0.65
C THR A 97 -4.86 8.63 -0.03
N ALA A 98 -5.66 8.45 -1.08
CA ALA A 98 -5.66 7.22 -1.88
C ALA A 98 -4.29 6.94 -2.50
N SER A 99 -3.64 7.97 -3.06
CA SER A 99 -2.27 7.83 -3.61
C SER A 99 -1.26 7.43 -2.54
N PHE A 100 -1.34 7.95 -1.32
CA PHE A 100 -0.43 7.56 -0.25
C PHE A 100 -0.68 6.13 0.23
N LEU A 101 -1.93 5.70 0.34
CA LEU A 101 -2.27 4.33 0.66
C LEU A 101 -1.64 3.35 -0.34
N ASP A 102 -1.80 3.62 -1.62
CA ASP A 102 -1.28 2.78 -2.69
C ASP A 102 0.26 2.81 -2.78
N ILE A 103 0.86 3.99 -2.82
CA ILE A 103 2.32 4.14 -2.96
C ILE A 103 3.05 3.48 -1.80
N PHE A 104 2.64 3.74 -0.55
CA PHE A 104 3.39 3.26 0.61
C PHE A 104 3.14 1.78 0.91
N SER A 105 1.98 1.22 0.55
CA SER A 105 1.79 -0.23 0.56
C SER A 105 2.64 -0.90 -0.52
N CYS A 106 2.66 -0.39 -1.76
CA CYS A 106 3.52 -0.92 -2.82
C CYS A 106 5.01 -0.87 -2.48
N ILE A 107 5.48 0.23 -1.86
CA ILE A 107 6.86 0.36 -1.41
C ILE A 107 7.17 -0.72 -0.37
N MET A 108 6.34 -0.85 0.66
CA MET A 108 6.55 -1.83 1.70
C MET A 108 6.54 -3.24 1.14
N GLN A 109 5.56 -3.59 0.31
CA GLN A 109 5.47 -4.91 -0.31
C GLN A 109 6.70 -5.24 -1.18
N GLY A 110 7.29 -4.25 -1.83
CA GLY A 110 8.51 -4.42 -2.62
C GLY A 110 9.79 -4.54 -1.79
N PHE A 111 9.73 -4.34 -0.46
CA PHE A 111 10.85 -4.57 0.46
C PHE A 111 10.66 -5.83 1.33
N ILE A 112 9.48 -6.43 1.34
CA ILE A 112 9.17 -7.63 2.13
C ILE A 112 9.68 -8.89 1.40
N PRO A 113 10.70 -9.59 1.91
CA PRO A 113 11.29 -10.74 1.23
C PRO A 113 10.36 -11.97 1.15
N TYR A 114 9.34 -12.02 1.98
CA TYR A 114 8.28 -13.04 1.96
C TYR A 114 7.04 -12.61 1.17
N GLY A 115 7.08 -11.46 0.50
CA GLY A 115 6.03 -11.00 -0.39
C GLY A 115 5.92 -11.86 -1.65
N ALA A 116 4.72 -11.93 -2.22
CA ALA A 116 4.42 -12.79 -3.38
C ALA A 116 5.36 -12.54 -4.57
N GLN A 117 5.82 -11.30 -4.77
CA GLN A 117 6.73 -10.93 -5.86
C GLN A 117 8.09 -11.62 -5.74
N PHE A 118 8.69 -11.57 -4.55
CA PHE A 118 10.00 -12.19 -4.31
C PHE A 118 9.92 -13.71 -4.33
N LEU A 119 8.83 -14.28 -3.82
CA LEU A 119 8.60 -15.73 -3.86
C LEU A 119 8.39 -16.22 -5.29
N LEU A 120 7.68 -15.44 -6.11
CA LEU A 120 7.52 -15.75 -7.52
C LEU A 120 8.88 -15.77 -8.24
N ILE A 121 9.74 -14.77 -7.99
CA ILE A 121 11.07 -14.73 -8.58
C ILE A 121 11.92 -15.91 -8.12
N ALA A 122 11.90 -16.23 -6.82
CA ALA A 122 12.60 -17.39 -6.28
C ALA A 122 12.13 -18.70 -6.95
N SER A 123 10.82 -18.89 -7.09
CA SER A 123 10.23 -20.04 -7.78
C SER A 123 10.66 -20.13 -9.25
N LEU A 124 10.56 -19.04 -10.01
CA LEU A 124 10.94 -18.98 -11.43
C LEU A 124 12.43 -19.22 -11.66
N THR A 125 13.27 -18.78 -10.73
CA THR A 125 14.73 -18.99 -10.79
C THR A 125 15.16 -20.30 -10.14
N LYS A 126 14.24 -21.16 -9.72
CA LYS A 126 14.52 -22.41 -8.99
C LYS A 126 15.42 -22.18 -7.78
N ASN A 127 15.16 -21.11 -7.03
CA ASN A 127 15.93 -20.68 -5.87
C ASN A 127 17.41 -20.31 -6.17
N ALA A 128 17.76 -20.05 -7.43
CA ALA A 128 19.10 -19.60 -7.79
C ALA A 128 19.39 -18.15 -7.31
N VAL A 129 18.34 -17.35 -7.09
CA VAL A 129 18.42 -15.99 -6.61
C VAL A 129 17.79 -15.90 -5.23
N ASN A 130 18.56 -15.39 -4.25
CA ASN A 130 18.04 -15.14 -2.92
C ASN A 130 17.17 -13.86 -2.93
N PRO A 131 15.90 -13.91 -2.49
CA PRO A 131 15.00 -12.76 -2.44
C PRO A 131 15.60 -11.53 -1.74
N THR A 132 16.29 -11.73 -0.63
CA THR A 132 16.89 -10.63 0.15
C THR A 132 18.01 -9.89 -0.59
N SER A 133 18.74 -10.57 -1.49
CA SER A 133 19.80 -9.94 -2.28
C SER A 133 19.27 -8.98 -3.35
N MET A 134 17.99 -9.04 -3.69
CA MET A 134 17.36 -8.19 -4.69
C MET A 134 16.88 -6.85 -4.12
N ILE A 135 16.66 -6.77 -2.80
CA ILE A 135 16.14 -5.56 -2.13
C ILE A 135 16.95 -4.29 -2.47
N PRO A 136 18.30 -4.30 -2.45
CA PRO A 136 19.09 -3.11 -2.76
C PRO A 136 18.95 -2.62 -4.20
N TYR A 137 18.47 -3.47 -5.11
CA TYR A 137 18.31 -3.13 -6.53
C TYR A 137 16.95 -2.53 -6.87
N ASN A 138 16.04 -2.41 -5.90
CA ASN A 138 14.72 -1.81 -6.08
C ASN A 138 14.76 -0.26 -6.09
N TRP A 139 15.62 0.32 -6.91
CA TRP A 139 15.81 1.77 -7.02
C TRP A 139 14.51 2.53 -7.30
N TYR A 140 13.62 1.94 -8.10
CA TYR A 140 12.33 2.54 -8.40
C TYR A 140 11.51 2.82 -7.14
N LEU A 141 11.42 1.87 -6.22
CA LEU A 141 10.66 2.02 -4.97
C LEU A 141 11.31 3.03 -4.02
N ILE A 142 12.64 3.09 -4.00
CA ILE A 142 13.37 4.07 -3.19
C ILE A 142 13.09 5.49 -3.73
N ILE A 143 13.21 5.69 -5.03
CA ILE A 143 12.93 6.99 -5.68
C ILE A 143 11.46 7.37 -5.48
N LEU A 144 10.52 6.44 -5.66
CA LEU A 144 9.09 6.65 -5.44
C LEU A 144 8.81 7.10 -4.01
N GLY A 145 9.42 6.47 -3.01
CA GLY A 145 9.30 6.83 -1.61
C GLY A 145 9.83 8.23 -1.32
N ILE A 146 11.00 8.56 -1.82
CA ILE A 146 11.61 9.89 -1.67
C ILE A 146 10.71 10.96 -2.31
N MET A 147 10.24 10.75 -3.55
CA MET A 147 9.38 11.70 -4.25
C MET A 147 8.03 11.87 -3.54
N SER A 148 7.47 10.81 -2.99
CA SER A 148 6.23 10.87 -2.21
C SER A 148 6.41 11.67 -0.91
N LEU A 149 7.51 11.48 -0.20
CA LEU A 149 7.83 12.27 1.00
C LEU A 149 8.07 13.76 0.66
N ILE A 150 8.77 14.05 -0.44
CA ILE A 150 8.96 15.42 -0.93
C ILE A 150 7.59 16.07 -1.21
N SER A 151 6.64 15.34 -1.78
CA SER A 151 5.29 15.84 -2.04
C SER A 151 4.53 16.24 -0.76
N VAL A 152 4.84 15.64 0.38
CA VAL A 152 4.27 16.03 1.68
C VAL A 152 4.80 17.38 2.15
N VAL A 153 6.09 17.63 1.90
CA VAL A 153 6.76 18.87 2.35
C VAL A 153 6.38 20.06 1.48
N PHE A 154 6.30 19.85 0.16
CA PHE A 154 6.04 20.91 -0.82
C PHE A 154 4.58 20.89 -1.30
N PRO A 155 3.70 21.77 -0.75
CA PRO A 155 2.28 21.84 -1.15
C PRO A 155 2.07 22.21 -2.62
N SER A 156 3.02 22.90 -3.25
CA SER A 156 2.94 23.29 -4.67
C SER A 156 2.84 22.08 -5.61
N TYR A 157 3.39 20.93 -5.21
CA TYR A 157 3.28 19.69 -5.95
C TYR A 157 1.82 19.19 -6.03
N ASN A 158 1.02 19.50 -5.02
CA ASN A 158 -0.40 19.12 -4.98
C ASN A 158 -1.23 19.79 -6.08
N ARG A 159 -0.89 21.03 -6.45
CA ARG A 159 -1.58 21.74 -7.55
C ARG A 159 -1.36 21.11 -8.91
N ILE A 160 -0.24 20.41 -9.09
CA ILE A 160 0.09 19.71 -10.35
C ILE A 160 -0.67 18.37 -10.42
N VAL A 161 -0.74 17.65 -9.31
CA VAL A 161 -1.33 16.31 -9.24
C VAL A 161 -2.85 16.35 -9.06
N CYS A 162 -3.33 17.22 -8.16
CA CYS A 162 -4.75 17.39 -7.87
C CYS A 162 -5.24 18.66 -8.56
N LYS A 163 -5.75 18.55 -9.78
CA LYS A 163 -6.38 19.68 -10.48
C LYS A 163 -7.63 20.14 -9.72
N GLY A 164 -7.63 21.39 -9.22
CA GLY A 164 -8.70 21.97 -8.42
C GLY A 164 -8.68 21.54 -6.95
N GLU A 165 -9.26 22.38 -6.08
CA GLU A 165 -9.42 22.06 -4.66
C GLU A 165 -10.54 21.02 -4.47
N TRP A 166 -10.52 20.30 -3.35
CA TRP A 166 -11.55 19.34 -3.00
C TRP A 166 -12.65 20.02 -2.20
N ASN A 167 -13.88 19.98 -2.72
CA ASN A 167 -15.04 20.48 -2.00
C ASN A 167 -15.55 19.39 -1.01
N TRP A 168 -15.39 19.66 0.27
CA TRP A 168 -15.76 18.74 1.34
C TRP A 168 -17.27 18.67 1.58
N GLU A 169 -18.04 19.68 1.18
CA GLU A 169 -19.49 19.67 1.32
C GLU A 169 -20.15 18.75 0.30
N ASN A 170 -19.67 18.80 -0.93
CA ASN A 170 -20.21 18.00 -2.03
C ASN A 170 -19.43 16.70 -2.28
N MET A 171 -18.34 16.45 -1.55
CA MET A 171 -17.45 15.30 -1.72
C MET A 171 -16.97 15.12 -3.17
N LYS A 172 -16.76 16.22 -3.90
CA LYS A 172 -16.33 16.26 -5.31
C LYS A 172 -15.24 17.32 -5.52
N PRO A 173 -14.40 17.17 -6.56
CA PRO A 173 -13.51 18.25 -6.98
C PRO A 173 -14.31 19.48 -7.43
N GLU A 174 -13.86 20.69 -7.09
CA GLU A 174 -14.56 21.95 -7.48
C GLU A 174 -14.88 22.05 -8.97
N GLN A 175 -13.99 21.53 -9.83
CA GLN A 175 -14.19 21.54 -11.29
C GLN A 175 -15.38 20.67 -11.78
N GLU A 176 -15.86 19.73 -10.98
CA GLU A 176 -17.03 18.94 -11.30
C GLU A 176 -18.34 19.57 -10.77
N VAL A 177 -18.22 20.44 -9.77
CA VAL A 177 -19.35 21.16 -9.19
C VAL A 177 -19.76 22.33 -10.10
N GLU A 178 -18.80 22.98 -10.76
CA GLU A 178 -19.06 24.09 -11.72
C GLU A 178 -19.70 23.65 -13.07
N LYS A 179 -19.68 22.35 -13.35
CA LYS A 179 -20.22 21.76 -14.63
C LYS A 179 -21.63 21.21 -14.50
N GLN A 180 -22.26 21.29 -13.34
CA GLN A 180 -23.65 20.91 -13.07
C GLN A 180 -24.53 22.15 -12.89
#